data_40b4317ed9cdd82bce55282ac6938f56
#
_entry.id   40b4317ed9cdd82bce55282ac6938f56
#
_cell.length_a   1.000
_cell.length_b   1.000
_cell.length_c   1.000
_cell.angle_alpha   90.00
_cell.angle_beta   90.00
_cell.angle_gamma   90.00
#
_symmetry.space_group_name_H-M   'P 1'
#
loop_
_entity.id
_entity.type
_entity.pdbx_description
1 polymer ?
#
loop_
_entity_poly.entity_id
_entity_poly.type
_entity_poly.pdbx_seq_one_letter_code
_entity_poly.pdbx_strand_id
1 'polypeptide(L)'
;MISPERSSSQSQRSAAAGAPFLSISVTDPVKMGTGVQSYISYRVITKTNLPEFEGPEKIVIRRYSDFEWLHDRLAERYKGIFIPPLPEKNAVEKFRFSKEFIELRRQALDLFVNRIASHPELKQSDVLRTFLQADEEIMDRARSYETGIFKKPADFIS
;
A
#
# COMPACT_ATOMS: atom_id res chain seq x y z
N MET A 1 33.64 -17.03 28.87
CA MET A 1 32.46 -16.45 29.41
C MET A 1 31.77 -15.57 28.47
N ILE A 2 32.48 -14.73 27.81
CA ILE A 2 31.90 -13.81 26.90
C ILE A 2 31.47 -14.48 25.64
N SER A 3 32.11 -15.55 25.28
CA SER A 3 31.78 -16.27 24.02
C SER A 3 30.33 -16.65 23.91
N PRO A 4 29.74 -17.24 24.94
CA PRO A 4 28.35 -17.64 24.82
C PRO A 4 27.42 -16.47 24.57
N GLU A 5 27.70 -15.37 25.28
CA GLU A 5 26.88 -14.20 25.11
C GLU A 5 27.01 -13.64 23.71
N ARG A 6 28.23 -13.54 23.25
CA ARG A 6 28.48 -13.01 21.94
C ARG A 6 27.85 -13.89 20.86
N SER A 7 28.00 -15.19 21.05
CA SER A 7 27.43 -16.13 20.13
C SER A 7 25.91 -16.02 20.09
N SER A 8 25.32 -15.89 21.26
CA SER A 8 23.90 -15.75 21.39
C SER A 8 23.42 -14.46 20.70
N SER A 9 24.12 -13.38 20.93
CA SER A 9 23.77 -12.12 20.33
C SER A 9 23.82 -12.18 18.81
N GLN A 10 24.85 -12.79 18.31
CA GLN A 10 24.99 -12.91 16.86
C GLN A 10 23.91 -13.81 16.29
N SER A 11 23.59 -14.85 16.99
CA SER A 11 22.53 -15.75 16.57
C SER A 11 21.20 -15.02 16.54
N GLN A 12 20.94 -14.21 17.54
CA GLN A 12 19.72 -13.43 17.58
C GLN A 12 19.65 -12.46 16.42
N ARG A 13 20.75 -11.81 16.14
CA ARG A 13 20.78 -10.86 15.05
C ARG A 13 20.53 -11.57 13.71
N SER A 14 21.12 -12.72 13.55
CA SER A 14 20.92 -13.50 12.34
C SER A 14 19.48 -13.95 12.24
N ALA A 15 18.92 -14.41 13.34
CA ALA A 15 17.53 -14.85 13.36
C ALA A 15 16.59 -13.67 13.09
N ALA A 16 16.90 -12.51 13.69
CA ALA A 16 16.08 -11.33 13.46
C ALA A 16 16.16 -10.89 12.00
N ALA A 17 17.36 -10.96 11.44
CA ALA A 17 17.53 -10.61 10.05
C ALA A 17 16.82 -11.61 9.15
N GLY A 18 16.77 -12.87 9.59
CA GLY A 18 16.14 -13.92 8.83
C GLY A 18 14.63 -14.01 9.04
N ALA A 19 14.14 -13.49 10.17
CA ALA A 19 12.71 -13.53 10.44
C ALA A 19 12.02 -12.54 9.52
N PRO A 20 11.16 -13.02 8.64
CA PRO A 20 10.55 -12.12 7.65
C PRO A 20 9.57 -11.16 8.31
N PHE A 21 9.63 -9.91 7.88
CA PHE A 21 8.67 -8.92 8.34
C PHE A 21 8.37 -7.92 7.24
N LEU A 22 7.20 -7.33 7.32
CA LEU A 22 6.76 -6.31 6.39
C LEU A 22 5.91 -5.33 7.19
N SER A 23 6.44 -4.13 7.38
CA SER A 23 5.80 -3.11 8.18
C SER A 23 5.45 -1.93 7.28
N ILE A 24 4.20 -1.49 7.32
CA ILE A 24 3.72 -0.42 6.46
C ILE A 24 3.04 0.64 7.30
N SER A 25 3.31 1.91 6.98
CA SER A 25 2.67 3.04 7.64
C SER A 25 2.11 3.98 6.60
N VAL A 26 0.88 4.45 6.82
CA VAL A 26 0.26 5.47 5.96
C VAL A 26 0.22 6.74 6.78
N THR A 27 0.96 7.77 6.32
CA THR A 27 1.17 8.97 7.11
C THR A 27 1.05 10.23 6.25
N ASP A 28 1.13 11.37 6.89
CA ASP A 28 1.33 12.68 6.26
C ASP A 28 0.35 12.98 5.13
N PRO A 29 -0.95 13.05 5.46
CA PRO A 29 -1.92 13.44 4.42
C PRO A 29 -1.67 14.89 4.00
N VAL A 30 -1.67 15.12 2.69
CA VAL A 30 -1.44 16.44 2.12
C VAL A 30 -2.46 16.69 1.02
N LYS A 31 -3.07 17.86 1.07
CA LYS A 31 -4.00 18.24 0.02
C LYS A 31 -3.24 18.66 -1.22
N MET A 32 -3.56 18.06 -2.33
CA MET A 32 -2.91 18.32 -3.61
C MET A 32 -3.91 18.85 -4.59
N GLY A 33 -3.43 19.68 -5.54
CA GLY A 33 -4.28 20.20 -6.60
C GLY A 33 -5.10 21.38 -6.14
N THR A 34 -5.96 21.86 -7.04
CA THR A 34 -6.83 22.98 -6.78
C THR A 34 -8.23 22.69 -7.28
N GLY A 35 -9.21 23.36 -6.69
CA GLY A 35 -10.58 23.27 -7.13
C GLY A 35 -11.15 21.87 -7.01
N VAL A 36 -12.00 21.53 -7.95
CA VAL A 36 -12.67 20.23 -7.91
C VAL A 36 -11.73 19.07 -8.13
N GLN A 37 -10.54 19.35 -8.63
CA GLN A 37 -9.55 18.29 -8.87
C GLN A 37 -8.66 18.03 -7.66
N SER A 38 -8.93 18.69 -6.56
CA SER A 38 -8.14 18.51 -5.35
C SER A 38 -8.34 17.11 -4.79
N TYR A 39 -7.28 16.58 -4.21
CA TYR A 39 -7.32 15.28 -3.56
C TYR A 39 -6.30 15.26 -2.44
N ILE A 40 -6.36 14.21 -1.63
CA ILE A 40 -5.40 14.01 -0.55
C ILE A 40 -4.42 12.93 -0.95
N SER A 41 -3.13 13.22 -0.80
CA SER A 41 -2.10 12.21 -0.98
C SER A 41 -1.57 11.81 0.39
N TYR A 42 -1.04 10.60 0.45
CA TYR A 42 -0.49 10.03 1.68
C TYR A 42 0.89 9.49 1.40
N ARG A 43 1.72 9.52 2.42
CA ARG A 43 3.02 8.89 2.34
C ARG A 43 2.87 7.47 2.82
N VAL A 44 3.35 6.52 2.04
CA VAL A 44 3.31 5.11 2.41
C VAL A 44 4.74 4.67 2.64
N ILE A 45 5.04 4.32 3.88
CA ILE A 45 6.38 3.95 4.31
C ILE A 45 6.42 2.46 4.55
N THR A 46 7.31 1.78 3.85
CA THR A 46 7.47 0.33 3.98
C THR A 46 8.84 0.03 4.55
N LYS A 47 8.88 -0.79 5.59
CA LYS A 47 10.12 -1.31 6.15
C LYS A 47 10.04 -2.82 6.12
N THR A 48 11.09 -3.46 5.60
CA THR A 48 11.03 -4.89 5.38
C THR A 48 12.42 -5.46 5.24
N ASN A 49 12.54 -6.77 5.52
CA ASN A 49 13.77 -7.50 5.21
C ASN A 49 13.52 -8.53 4.13
N LEU A 50 12.36 -8.47 3.46
CA LEU A 50 12.06 -9.43 2.42
C LEU A 50 12.92 -9.17 1.20
N PRO A 51 13.48 -10.22 0.59
CA PRO A 51 14.38 -10.03 -0.56
C PRO A 51 13.69 -9.53 -1.80
N GLU A 52 12.37 -9.68 -1.89
CA GLU A 52 11.61 -9.20 -3.04
C GLU A 52 11.56 -7.68 -3.11
N PHE A 53 11.91 -7.00 -2.02
CA PHE A 53 11.88 -5.55 -1.97
C PHE A 53 13.29 -4.99 -2.20
N GLU A 54 13.33 -3.79 -2.76
CA GLU A 54 14.59 -3.20 -3.21
C GLU A 54 15.46 -2.65 -2.10
N GLY A 55 15.11 -2.85 -0.88
CA GLY A 55 15.90 -2.35 0.22
C GLY A 55 15.11 -2.43 1.48
N PRO A 56 15.72 -2.00 2.60
CA PRO A 56 15.05 -2.13 3.89
C PRO A 56 13.94 -1.12 4.11
N GLU A 57 13.92 -0.05 3.33
CA GLU A 57 12.89 0.97 3.49
C GLU A 57 12.58 1.60 2.16
N LYS A 58 11.30 1.83 1.91
CA LYS A 58 10.83 2.50 0.71
C LYS A 58 9.69 3.44 1.08
N ILE A 59 9.72 4.64 0.52
CA ILE A 59 8.67 5.63 0.74
C ILE A 59 8.09 6.01 -0.59
N VAL A 60 6.78 5.92 -0.72
CA VAL A 60 6.07 6.32 -1.93
C VAL A 60 4.89 7.18 -1.56
N ILE A 61 4.36 7.90 -2.54
CA ILE A 61 3.19 8.75 -2.36
C ILE A 61 2.02 8.06 -3.05
N ARG A 62 0.90 7.96 -2.33
CA ARG A 62 -0.28 7.29 -2.85
C ARG A 62 -1.53 8.07 -2.51
N ARG A 63 -2.51 8.04 -3.39
CA ARG A 63 -3.80 8.67 -3.17
C ARG A 63 -4.86 7.58 -3.02
N TYR A 64 -6.05 7.99 -2.59
CA TYR A 64 -7.11 7.02 -2.31
C TYR A 64 -7.35 6.07 -3.49
N SER A 65 -7.34 6.59 -4.71
CA SER A 65 -7.59 5.76 -5.88
C SER A 65 -6.51 4.71 -6.08
N ASP A 66 -5.32 4.92 -5.56
CA ASP A 66 -4.27 3.91 -5.62
C ASP A 66 -4.59 2.76 -4.67
N PHE A 67 -5.17 3.07 -3.51
CA PHE A 67 -5.61 2.03 -2.58
C PHE A 67 -6.78 1.25 -3.18
N GLU A 68 -7.66 1.93 -3.91
CA GLU A 68 -8.74 1.24 -4.62
C GLU A 68 -8.17 0.28 -5.66
N TRP A 69 -7.17 0.73 -6.38
CA TRP A 69 -6.51 -0.13 -7.36
C TRP A 69 -5.96 -1.38 -6.68
N LEU A 70 -5.29 -1.21 -5.56
CA LEU A 70 -4.75 -2.34 -4.82
C LEU A 70 -5.86 -3.32 -4.41
N HIS A 71 -6.91 -2.78 -3.83
CA HIS A 71 -8.05 -3.60 -3.40
C HIS A 71 -8.63 -4.38 -4.58
N ASP A 72 -8.88 -3.69 -5.67
CA ASP A 72 -9.55 -4.31 -6.81
C ASP A 72 -8.68 -5.35 -7.50
N ARG A 73 -7.37 -5.08 -7.60
CA ARG A 73 -6.48 -6.07 -8.22
C ARG A 73 -6.36 -7.31 -7.35
N LEU A 74 -6.33 -7.14 -6.04
CA LEU A 74 -6.28 -8.28 -5.15
C LEU A 74 -7.57 -9.10 -5.21
N ALA A 75 -8.71 -8.40 -5.21
CA ALA A 75 -10.00 -9.08 -5.29
C ALA A 75 -10.11 -9.88 -6.59
N GLU A 76 -9.55 -9.36 -7.64
CA GLU A 76 -9.59 -10.01 -8.94
C GLU A 76 -8.72 -11.27 -8.97
N ARG A 77 -7.56 -11.20 -8.34
CA ARG A 77 -6.60 -12.28 -8.42
C ARG A 77 -6.78 -13.36 -7.37
N TYR A 78 -7.41 -13.02 -6.25
CA TYR A 78 -7.56 -13.94 -5.13
C TYR A 78 -9.03 -14.16 -4.83
N LYS A 79 -9.69 -14.86 -5.74
CA LYS A 79 -11.15 -15.00 -5.70
C LYS A 79 -11.68 -15.67 -4.44
N GLY A 80 -10.90 -16.57 -3.85
CA GLY A 80 -11.36 -17.27 -2.66
C GLY A 80 -10.98 -16.62 -1.36
N ILE A 81 -10.36 -15.45 -1.40
CA ILE A 81 -9.86 -14.79 -0.20
C ILE A 81 -10.65 -13.52 0.04
N PHE A 82 -11.04 -13.30 1.30
CA PHE A 82 -11.69 -12.05 1.67
C PHE A 82 -10.66 -10.93 1.70
N ILE A 83 -10.86 -9.93 0.87
CA ILE A 83 -9.95 -8.79 0.82
C ILE A 83 -10.42 -7.77 1.85
N PRO A 84 -9.54 -7.25 2.71
CA PRO A 84 -9.95 -6.25 3.69
C PRO A 84 -10.66 -5.08 3.03
N PRO A 85 -11.68 -4.54 3.68
CA PRO A 85 -12.44 -3.44 3.08
C PRO A 85 -11.69 -2.12 3.15
N LEU A 86 -11.99 -1.28 2.16
CA LEU A 86 -11.52 0.10 2.15
C LEU A 86 -12.53 0.98 2.90
N PRO A 87 -12.09 2.13 3.41
CA PRO A 87 -13.04 3.12 3.87
C PRO A 87 -13.87 3.61 2.70
N GLU A 88 -15.07 4.11 3.01
CA GLU A 88 -15.97 4.57 1.97
C GLU A 88 -15.32 5.64 1.11
N LYS A 89 -15.53 5.51 -0.19
CA LYS A 89 -14.99 6.46 -1.13
C LYS A 89 -15.68 7.81 -1.02
N ASN A 90 -16.99 7.79 -0.96
CA ASN A 90 -17.78 9.00 -1.02
C ASN A 90 -17.95 9.62 0.36
N ALA A 91 -17.62 10.88 0.46
CA ALA A 91 -17.83 11.66 1.64
C ALA A 91 -18.77 12.80 1.29
N VAL A 92 -19.46 13.34 2.31
CA VAL A 92 -20.21 14.54 2.10
C VAL A 92 -19.20 15.60 1.64
N GLU A 93 -19.51 16.24 0.54
CA GLU A 93 -18.57 17.12 -0.13
C GLU A 93 -17.94 18.15 0.81
N LYS A 94 -18.76 18.76 1.66
CA LYS A 94 -18.25 19.80 2.54
C LYS A 94 -17.31 19.30 3.63
N PHE A 95 -17.30 17.98 3.90
CA PHE A 95 -16.42 17.42 4.92
C PHE A 95 -15.19 16.75 4.34
N ARG A 96 -15.11 16.70 3.03
CA ARG A 96 -14.10 15.95 2.32
C ARG A 96 -12.68 16.34 2.70
N PHE A 97 -12.47 17.61 3.01
CA PHE A 97 -11.15 18.09 3.38
C PHE A 97 -11.08 18.51 4.85
N SER A 98 -12.03 18.08 5.67
CA SER A 98 -11.93 18.37 7.09
C SER A 98 -10.83 17.53 7.71
N LYS A 99 -10.21 18.07 8.74
CA LYS A 99 -9.12 17.38 9.42
C LYS A 99 -9.58 16.05 9.99
N GLU A 100 -10.76 16.05 10.57
CA GLU A 100 -11.30 14.83 11.19
C GLU A 100 -11.52 13.73 10.15
N PHE A 101 -12.09 14.08 9.03
CA PHE A 101 -12.35 13.11 7.99
C PHE A 101 -11.04 12.57 7.41
N ILE A 102 -10.10 13.47 7.17
CA ILE A 102 -8.80 13.06 6.60
C ILE A 102 -8.07 12.12 7.55
N GLU A 103 -8.11 12.42 8.83
CA GLU A 103 -7.41 11.59 9.80
C GLU A 103 -8.07 10.22 9.95
N LEU A 104 -9.39 10.16 9.96
CA LEU A 104 -10.09 8.89 10.04
C LEU A 104 -9.81 8.04 8.82
N ARG A 105 -9.79 8.66 7.65
CA ARG A 105 -9.50 7.93 6.43
C ARG A 105 -8.05 7.44 6.43
N ARG A 106 -7.13 8.26 6.90
CA ARG A 106 -5.74 7.84 6.99
C ARG A 106 -5.59 6.60 7.85
N GLN A 107 -6.26 6.61 9.02
CA GLN A 107 -6.20 5.48 9.92
C GLN A 107 -6.80 4.22 9.27
N ALA A 108 -7.91 4.41 8.55
CA ALA A 108 -8.55 3.29 7.89
C ALA A 108 -7.68 2.72 6.76
N LEU A 109 -7.00 3.60 6.03
CA LEU A 109 -6.10 3.14 4.97
C LEU A 109 -4.89 2.43 5.55
N ASP A 110 -4.38 2.92 6.67
CA ASP A 110 -3.28 2.28 7.36
C ASP A 110 -3.67 0.86 7.79
N LEU A 111 -4.86 0.74 8.37
CA LEU A 111 -5.37 -0.56 8.79
C LEU A 111 -5.56 -1.49 7.59
N PHE A 112 -6.09 -0.94 6.51
CA PHE A 112 -6.34 -1.72 5.30
C PHE A 112 -5.06 -2.36 4.77
N VAL A 113 -4.01 -1.57 4.57
CA VAL A 113 -2.80 -2.11 3.96
C VAL A 113 -2.06 -3.01 4.95
N ASN A 114 -2.18 -2.74 6.25
CA ASN A 114 -1.52 -3.61 7.23
C ASN A 114 -2.23 -4.96 7.34
N ARG A 115 -3.52 -5.00 7.15
CA ARG A 115 -4.24 -6.25 7.11
C ARG A 115 -3.82 -7.09 5.90
N ILE A 116 -3.62 -6.44 4.78
CA ILE A 116 -3.12 -7.14 3.59
C ILE A 116 -1.71 -7.67 3.85
N ALA A 117 -0.87 -6.85 4.44
CA ALA A 117 0.52 -7.25 4.71
C ALA A 117 0.61 -8.35 5.74
N SER A 118 -0.43 -8.56 6.53
CA SER A 118 -0.47 -9.62 7.52
C SER A 118 -1.03 -10.92 6.99
N HIS A 119 -1.64 -10.90 5.82
CA HIS A 119 -2.27 -12.09 5.26
C HIS A 119 -1.20 -12.96 4.58
N PRO A 120 -1.14 -14.25 4.90
CA PRO A 120 -0.04 -15.10 4.39
C PRO A 120 0.08 -15.13 2.88
N GLU A 121 -1.03 -15.03 2.16
CA GLU A 121 -1.00 -15.07 0.71
C GLU A 121 -0.95 -13.68 0.10
N LEU A 122 -1.76 -12.76 0.61
CA LEU A 122 -1.83 -11.42 0.02
C LEU A 122 -0.51 -10.67 0.16
N LYS A 123 0.21 -10.90 1.25
CA LYS A 123 1.47 -10.19 1.47
C LYS A 123 2.53 -10.55 0.44
N GLN A 124 2.35 -11.66 -0.26
CA GLN A 124 3.31 -12.10 -1.26
C GLN A 124 2.94 -11.69 -2.67
N SER A 125 1.83 -10.96 -2.84
CA SER A 125 1.37 -10.60 -4.16
C SER A 125 2.27 -9.56 -4.82
N ASP A 126 2.42 -9.68 -6.12
CA ASP A 126 3.17 -8.67 -6.86
C ASP A 126 2.37 -7.38 -6.97
N VAL A 127 1.05 -7.46 -6.82
CA VAL A 127 0.21 -6.26 -6.79
C VAL A 127 0.58 -5.40 -5.59
N LEU A 128 0.72 -6.01 -4.42
CA LEU A 128 1.13 -5.28 -3.24
C LEU A 128 2.53 -4.70 -3.40
N ARG A 129 3.45 -5.47 -3.96
CA ARG A 129 4.81 -4.98 -4.16
C ARG A 129 4.85 -3.79 -5.10
N THR A 130 4.05 -3.81 -6.14
CA THR A 130 3.94 -2.68 -7.05
C THR A 130 3.41 -1.45 -6.31
N PHE A 131 2.34 -1.65 -5.53
CA PHE A 131 1.75 -0.56 -4.77
C PHE A 131 2.75 0.05 -3.81
N LEU A 132 3.61 -0.76 -3.21
CA LEU A 132 4.55 -0.29 -2.20
C LEU A 132 5.83 0.30 -2.78
N GLN A 133 6.19 -0.01 -4.01
CA GLN A 133 7.49 0.34 -4.54
C GLN A 133 7.48 1.22 -5.80
N ALA A 134 6.45 1.15 -6.61
CA ALA A 134 6.43 1.88 -7.88
C ALA A 134 6.41 3.39 -7.62
N ASP A 135 7.14 4.14 -8.44
CA ASP A 135 7.07 5.59 -8.32
C ASP A 135 5.69 6.08 -8.79
N GLU A 136 5.43 7.37 -8.57
CA GLU A 136 4.10 7.90 -8.83
C GLU A 136 3.70 7.78 -10.30
N GLU A 137 4.65 7.95 -11.19
CA GLU A 137 4.34 7.88 -12.62
C GLU A 137 3.93 6.47 -13.01
N ILE A 138 4.65 5.50 -12.53
CA ILE A 138 4.31 4.10 -12.82
C ILE A 138 2.98 3.74 -12.21
N MET A 139 2.74 4.21 -10.99
CA MET A 139 1.47 3.95 -10.31
C MET A 139 0.30 4.59 -11.06
N ASP A 140 0.49 5.81 -11.52
CA ASP A 140 -0.55 6.51 -12.29
C ASP A 140 -0.87 5.75 -13.56
N ARG A 141 0.14 5.23 -14.22
CA ARG A 141 -0.07 4.45 -15.44
C ARG A 141 -0.80 3.15 -15.15
N ALA A 142 -0.40 2.46 -14.09
CA ALA A 142 -1.04 1.21 -13.73
C ALA A 142 -2.52 1.43 -13.44
N ARG A 143 -2.83 2.48 -12.69
CA ARG A 143 -4.20 2.79 -12.35
C ARG A 143 -5.01 3.18 -13.57
N SER A 144 -4.45 4.02 -14.43
CA SER A 144 -5.15 4.46 -15.62
C SER A 144 -5.43 3.30 -16.56
N TYR A 145 -4.49 2.40 -16.68
CA TYR A 145 -4.66 1.24 -17.52
C TYR A 145 -5.84 0.39 -17.04
N GLU A 146 -5.91 0.20 -15.74
CA GLU A 146 -6.96 -0.65 -15.19
C GLU A 146 -8.32 0.01 -15.18
N THR A 147 -8.36 1.34 -15.09
CA THR A 147 -9.64 2.04 -15.06
C THR A 147 -10.23 2.29 -16.43
N GLY A 148 -9.50 1.96 -17.48
CA GLY A 148 -10.06 2.01 -18.81
C GLY A 148 -9.63 3.18 -19.66
N ILE A 149 -8.91 4.15 -19.10
CA ILE A 149 -8.43 5.27 -19.90
C ILE A 149 -7.50 4.76 -20.99
N PHE A 150 -6.65 3.84 -20.63
CA PHE A 150 -5.77 3.18 -21.58
C PHE A 150 -6.16 1.74 -21.79
N LYS A 151 -7.44 1.45 -21.59
CA LYS A 151 -7.89 0.09 -21.83
C LYS A 151 -7.56 -0.26 -23.25
N LYS A 152 -7.04 -1.46 -23.40
CA LYS A 152 -6.59 -1.90 -24.68
C LYS A 152 -7.73 -1.85 -25.69
N PRO A 153 -7.39 -1.54 -26.90
CA PRO A 153 -8.40 -1.51 -27.97
C PRO A 153 -9.25 -2.76 -28.04
N ALA A 154 -8.68 -3.88 -27.60
CA ALA A 154 -9.44 -5.12 -27.60
C ALA A 154 -10.70 -5.03 -26.76
N ASP A 155 -10.68 -4.25 -25.70
CA ASP A 155 -11.85 -4.06 -24.86
C ASP A 155 -12.95 -3.33 -25.59
N PHE A 156 -12.60 -2.47 -26.52
CA PHE A 156 -13.58 -1.74 -27.30
C PHE A 156 -14.01 -2.51 -28.52
N ILE A 157 -13.16 -3.34 -29.03
CA ILE A 157 -13.46 -4.12 -30.22
C ILE A 157 -14.31 -5.31 -29.86
N SER A 158 -13.96 -5.94 -28.79
CA SER A 158 -14.71 -7.09 -28.34
C SER A 158 -15.90 -6.65 -27.51
#